data_5516d4d3f3d3efd891905151e53875d2
#
_entry.id   5516d4d3f3d3efd891905151e53875d2
#
_cell.length_a   1.000
_cell.length_b   1.000
_cell.length_c   1.000
_cell.angle_alpha   90.00
_cell.angle_beta   90.00
_cell.angle_gamma   90.00
#
_symmetry.space_group_name_H-M   'P 1'
#
loop_
_entity.id
_entity.type
_entity.pdbx_description
1 polymer ?
#
loop_
_entity_poly.entity_id
_entity_poly.type
_entity_poly.pdbx_seq_one_letter_code
_entity_poly.pdbx_strand_id
1 'polypeptide(L)'
;FLNEHIRNNDCKRIMEIGVLDGENARTMVEVAAKNVSIAEVEYYGFDFFDGSNFSQVRDKLEEAGCKFELFKGDTVETLPKAVKALPNMDLIFIDGGKSYAEAKNDWECSKALMHDGTAVFIHNYYFSGVKRMVDEIPRGEYRVEIIHPHNDPDTAMVKKRK
;
A
#
# COMPACT_ATOMS: atom_id res chain seq x y z
N PHE A 1 -6.72 6.57 9.67
CA PHE A 1 -6.00 5.36 10.13
C PHE A 1 -4.61 5.24 9.48
N LEU A 2 -4.43 5.36 8.13
CA LEU A 2 -3.12 5.27 7.47
C LEU A 2 -2.11 6.28 8.05
N ASN A 3 -2.46 7.55 8.04
CA ASN A 3 -1.60 8.62 8.55
C ASN A 3 -1.25 8.48 10.04
N GLU A 4 -2.20 7.98 10.83
CA GLU A 4 -1.97 7.69 12.24
C GLU A 4 -0.99 6.53 12.40
N HIS A 5 -1.16 5.46 11.60
CA HIS A 5 -0.24 4.33 11.64
C HIS A 5 1.18 4.74 11.23
N ILE A 6 1.34 5.50 10.16
CA ILE A 6 2.64 6.02 9.69
C ILE A 6 3.32 6.82 10.81
N ARG A 7 2.57 7.72 11.45
CA ARG A 7 3.08 8.59 12.52
C ARG A 7 3.52 7.81 13.75
N ASN A 8 2.77 6.77 14.11
CA ASN A 8 3.00 6.02 15.35
C ASN A 8 4.02 4.88 15.21
N ASN A 9 4.48 4.58 14.01
CA ASN A 9 5.38 3.44 13.73
C ASN A 9 6.62 3.82 12.91
N ASP A 10 6.92 5.11 12.75
CA ASP A 10 8.09 5.64 12.04
C ASP A 10 8.29 5.00 10.64
N CYS A 11 7.19 4.81 9.92
CA CYS A 11 7.23 4.18 8.60
C CYS A 11 8.07 5.00 7.63
N LYS A 12 9.04 4.37 6.98
CA LYS A 12 9.93 4.99 5.97
C LYS A 12 9.67 4.46 4.57
N ARG A 13 9.37 3.16 4.44
CA ARG A 13 9.12 2.49 3.17
C ARG A 13 7.65 2.19 3.02
N ILE A 14 7.05 2.86 2.05
CA ILE A 14 5.62 2.84 1.79
C ILE A 14 5.38 2.30 0.39
N MET A 15 4.51 1.30 0.26
CA MET A 15 4.04 0.81 -1.03
C MET A 15 2.54 1.04 -1.17
N GLU A 16 2.10 1.50 -2.33
CA GLU A 16 0.70 1.71 -2.67
C GLU A 16 0.33 1.01 -3.97
N ILE A 17 -0.75 0.27 -3.97
CA ILE A 17 -1.35 -0.38 -5.13
C ILE A 17 -2.70 0.30 -5.39
N GLY A 18 -2.82 0.98 -6.53
CA GLY A 18 -3.94 1.88 -6.83
C GLY A 18 -3.62 3.30 -6.33
N VAL A 19 -2.86 4.06 -7.12
CA VAL A 19 -2.32 5.37 -6.74
C VAL A 19 -3.22 6.52 -7.19
N LEU A 20 -3.95 6.31 -8.29
CA LEU A 20 -4.84 7.30 -8.91
C LEU A 20 -4.10 8.60 -9.24
N ASP A 21 -4.48 9.73 -8.62
CA ASP A 21 -3.90 11.06 -8.84
C ASP A 21 -2.73 11.40 -7.88
N GLY A 22 -2.41 10.50 -6.94
CA GLY A 22 -1.30 10.61 -6.00
C GLY A 22 -1.53 11.50 -4.78
N GLU A 23 -2.76 11.94 -4.49
CA GLU A 23 -3.02 12.72 -3.28
C GLU A 23 -2.76 11.92 -2.01
N ASN A 24 -3.16 10.63 -2.02
CA ASN A 24 -2.88 9.75 -0.89
C ASN A 24 -1.36 9.48 -0.77
N ALA A 25 -0.68 9.25 -1.89
CA ALA A 25 0.77 9.07 -1.95
C ALA A 25 1.51 10.27 -1.31
N ARG A 26 1.20 11.49 -1.76
CA ARG A 26 1.77 12.72 -1.22
C ARG A 26 1.52 12.85 0.29
N THR A 27 0.28 12.62 0.71
CA THR A 27 -0.10 12.73 2.12
C THR A 27 0.66 11.73 3.01
N MET A 28 0.79 10.46 2.58
CA MET A 28 1.53 9.44 3.32
C MET A 28 3.02 9.81 3.46
N VAL A 29 3.65 10.29 2.37
CA VAL A 29 5.05 10.74 2.36
C VAL A 29 5.25 11.94 3.27
N GLU A 30 4.40 12.96 3.21
CA GLU A 30 4.45 14.14 4.09
C GLU A 30 4.29 13.79 5.56
N VAL A 31 3.46 12.79 5.89
CA VAL A 31 3.29 12.31 7.27
C VAL A 31 4.53 11.56 7.73
N ALA A 32 5.12 10.71 6.89
CA ALA A 32 6.36 10.00 7.22
C ALA A 32 7.52 10.98 7.46
N ALA A 33 7.62 12.03 6.66
CA ALA A 33 8.64 13.08 6.80
C ALA A 33 8.57 13.89 8.10
N LYS A 34 7.49 13.74 8.89
CA LYS A 34 7.42 14.36 10.23
C LYS A 34 8.20 13.58 11.29
N ASN A 35 8.45 12.31 11.06
CA ASN A 35 9.14 11.43 12.00
C ASN A 35 10.61 11.17 11.59
N VAL A 36 10.88 11.17 10.28
CA VAL A 36 12.20 10.87 9.73
C VAL A 36 12.58 11.90 8.67
N SER A 37 13.86 11.96 8.28
CA SER A 37 14.27 12.82 7.17
C SER A 37 13.56 12.42 5.88
N ILE A 38 13.06 13.39 5.12
CA ILE A 38 12.41 13.13 3.82
C ILE A 38 13.32 12.33 2.86
N ALA A 39 14.63 12.51 2.94
CA ALA A 39 15.59 11.77 2.15
C ALA A 39 15.68 10.27 2.51
N GLU A 40 15.12 9.87 3.66
CA GLU A 40 15.02 8.47 4.09
C GLU A 40 13.67 7.84 3.72
N VAL A 41 12.68 8.65 3.31
CA VAL A 41 11.37 8.16 2.89
C VAL A 41 11.47 7.60 1.47
N GLU A 42 10.99 6.38 1.30
CA GLU A 42 10.93 5.66 0.03
C GLU A 42 9.47 5.29 -0.27
N TYR A 43 8.99 5.68 -1.45
CA TYR A 43 7.64 5.38 -1.90
C TYR A 43 7.65 4.54 -3.19
N TYR A 44 6.81 3.52 -3.24
CA TYR A 44 6.67 2.60 -4.37
C TYR A 44 5.21 2.52 -4.79
N GLY A 45 4.88 3.07 -5.96
CA GLY A 45 3.51 3.18 -6.45
C GLY A 45 3.23 2.28 -7.64
N PHE A 46 2.12 1.55 -7.61
CA PHE A 46 1.65 0.66 -8.68
C PHE A 46 0.27 1.10 -9.14
N ASP A 47 0.12 1.41 -10.44
CA ASP A 47 -1.16 1.81 -11.04
C ASP A 47 -1.09 1.66 -12.57
N PHE A 48 -2.24 1.63 -13.23
CA PHE A 48 -2.31 1.79 -14.69
C PHE A 48 -1.81 3.16 -15.13
N PHE A 49 -1.97 4.17 -14.30
CA PHE A 49 -1.61 5.56 -14.57
C PHE A 49 -2.21 6.09 -15.87
N ASP A 50 -3.51 5.95 -15.99
CA ASP A 50 -4.26 6.39 -17.17
C ASP A 50 -4.21 7.92 -17.34
N GLY A 51 -4.25 8.37 -18.59
CA GLY A 51 -4.22 9.80 -18.91
C GLY A 51 -2.95 10.49 -18.40
N SER A 52 -3.12 11.58 -17.64
CA SER A 52 -2.04 12.39 -17.06
C SER A 52 -1.59 11.96 -15.67
N ASN A 53 -2.18 10.90 -15.10
CA ASN A 53 -1.95 10.53 -13.70
C ASN A 53 -0.47 10.23 -13.39
N PHE A 54 0.24 9.55 -14.30
CA PHE A 54 1.66 9.26 -14.09
C PHE A 54 2.50 10.52 -13.85
N SER A 55 2.34 11.55 -14.70
CA SER A 55 3.07 12.80 -14.55
C SER A 55 2.64 13.58 -13.31
N GLN A 56 1.36 13.61 -13.01
CA GLN A 56 0.83 14.28 -11.81
C GLN A 56 1.37 13.64 -10.52
N VAL A 57 1.38 12.32 -10.41
CA VAL A 57 1.93 11.61 -9.26
C VAL A 57 3.42 11.85 -9.13
N ARG A 58 4.17 11.73 -10.25
CA ARG A 58 5.60 12.02 -10.27
C ARG A 58 5.89 13.43 -9.77
N ASP A 59 5.22 14.44 -10.31
CA ASP A 59 5.46 15.83 -9.97
C ASP A 59 5.17 16.10 -8.48
N LYS A 60 4.10 15.52 -7.91
CA LYS A 60 3.78 15.59 -6.47
C LYS A 60 4.86 14.95 -5.58
N LEU A 61 5.42 13.83 -5.98
CA LEU A 61 6.45 13.12 -5.21
C LEU A 61 7.83 13.80 -5.34
N GLU A 62 8.13 14.36 -6.51
CA GLU A 62 9.31 15.23 -6.72
C GLU A 62 9.24 16.48 -5.85
N GLU A 63 8.09 17.15 -5.80
CA GLU A 63 7.86 18.30 -4.92
C GLU A 63 7.99 17.95 -3.45
N ALA A 64 7.49 16.78 -3.03
CA ALA A 64 7.65 16.29 -1.67
C ALA A 64 9.13 16.01 -1.31
N GLY A 65 9.96 15.64 -2.29
CA GLY A 65 11.40 15.43 -2.13
C GLY A 65 11.80 14.06 -1.58
N CYS A 66 10.91 13.06 -1.61
CA CYS A 66 11.21 11.68 -1.22
C CYS A 66 11.88 10.90 -2.35
N LYS A 67 12.42 9.73 -2.03
CA LYS A 67 12.78 8.74 -3.05
C LYS A 67 11.52 8.01 -3.47
N PHE A 68 11.35 7.76 -4.77
CA PHE A 68 10.19 7.00 -5.24
C PHE A 68 10.47 6.23 -6.52
N GLU A 69 9.66 5.20 -6.73
CA GLU A 69 9.58 4.46 -7.99
C GLU A 69 8.12 4.20 -8.33
N LEU A 70 7.73 4.43 -9.59
CA LEU A 70 6.38 4.25 -10.10
C LEU A 70 6.36 3.15 -11.16
N PHE A 71 5.51 2.15 -10.95
CA PHE A 71 5.34 0.99 -11.82
C PHE A 71 4.02 1.11 -12.58
N LYS A 72 4.12 1.51 -13.85
CA LYS A 72 2.95 1.65 -14.73
C LYS A 72 2.55 0.32 -15.32
N GLY A 73 1.28 -0.05 -15.19
CA GLY A 73 0.67 -1.22 -15.82
C GLY A 73 -0.21 -2.03 -14.88
N ASP A 74 -0.68 -3.16 -15.39
CA ASP A 74 -1.47 -4.12 -14.60
C ASP A 74 -0.63 -4.72 -13.47
N THR A 75 -1.16 -4.70 -12.25
CA THR A 75 -0.47 -5.23 -11.08
C THR A 75 -0.27 -6.74 -11.15
N VAL A 76 -1.11 -7.45 -11.88
CA VAL A 76 -0.93 -8.89 -12.14
C VAL A 76 0.38 -9.17 -12.89
N GLU A 77 0.85 -8.21 -13.70
CA GLU A 77 2.11 -8.33 -14.44
C GLU A 77 3.30 -7.63 -13.77
N THR A 78 3.06 -6.45 -13.19
CA THR A 78 4.13 -5.57 -12.69
C THR A 78 4.60 -5.97 -11.29
N LEU A 79 3.69 -6.28 -10.38
CA LEU A 79 4.02 -6.67 -9.00
C LEU A 79 4.91 -7.92 -8.91
N PRO A 80 4.60 -9.06 -9.56
CA PRO A 80 5.42 -10.27 -9.45
C PRO A 80 6.85 -10.09 -9.95
N LYS A 81 7.08 -9.11 -10.83
CA LYS A 81 8.42 -8.75 -11.31
C LYS A 81 9.15 -7.85 -10.31
N ALA A 82 8.45 -6.82 -9.84
CA ALA A 82 9.03 -5.80 -8.96
C ALA A 82 9.40 -6.35 -7.56
N VAL A 83 8.58 -7.19 -6.96
CA VAL A 83 8.81 -7.74 -5.60
C VAL A 83 10.13 -8.51 -5.47
N LYS A 84 10.73 -8.95 -6.56
CA LYS A 84 12.04 -9.65 -6.55
C LYS A 84 13.21 -8.72 -6.21
N ALA A 85 13.05 -7.42 -6.44
CA ALA A 85 14.09 -6.42 -6.25
C ALA A 85 13.76 -5.37 -5.18
N LEU A 86 12.49 -5.28 -4.78
CA LEU A 86 12.06 -4.31 -3.78
C LEU A 86 12.48 -4.69 -2.37
N PRO A 87 12.80 -3.70 -1.52
CA PRO A 87 13.06 -3.94 -0.11
C PRO A 87 11.77 -4.32 0.65
N ASN A 88 11.91 -4.80 1.88
CA ASN A 88 10.76 -4.95 2.76
C ASN A 88 10.14 -3.58 3.09
N MET A 89 8.81 -3.55 3.21
CA MET A 89 8.02 -2.36 3.43
C MET A 89 7.59 -2.22 4.90
N ASP A 90 7.48 -0.99 5.38
CA ASP A 90 6.90 -0.70 6.70
C ASP A 90 5.37 -0.63 6.62
N LEU A 91 4.86 -0.05 5.52
CA LEU A 91 3.44 0.05 5.23
C LEU A 91 3.16 -0.33 3.78
N ILE A 92 2.09 -1.12 3.58
CA ILE A 92 1.55 -1.43 2.26
C ILE A 92 0.07 -1.06 2.25
N PHE A 93 -0.35 -0.25 1.28
CA PHE A 93 -1.75 0.09 1.07
C PHE A 93 -2.24 -0.51 -0.26
N ILE A 94 -3.26 -1.36 -0.19
CA ILE A 94 -3.85 -2.04 -1.34
C ILE A 94 -5.23 -1.46 -1.60
N ASP A 95 -5.36 -0.69 -2.66
CA ASP A 95 -6.60 -0.12 -3.19
C ASP A 95 -6.72 -0.34 -4.70
N GLY A 96 -6.16 -1.41 -5.21
CA GLY A 96 -6.17 -1.82 -6.62
C GLY A 96 -7.48 -2.48 -7.05
N GLY A 97 -7.37 -3.53 -7.88
CA GLY A 97 -8.50 -4.28 -8.41
C GLY A 97 -9.40 -4.89 -7.33
N LYS A 98 -10.72 -4.98 -7.64
CA LYS A 98 -11.72 -5.44 -6.66
C LYS A 98 -12.19 -6.88 -6.90
N SER A 99 -11.73 -7.53 -7.96
CA SER A 99 -11.97 -8.97 -8.16
C SER A 99 -11.14 -9.80 -7.19
N TYR A 100 -11.59 -11.03 -6.92
CA TYR A 100 -10.84 -11.94 -6.06
C TYR A 100 -9.44 -12.25 -6.60
N ALA A 101 -9.29 -12.41 -7.92
CA ALA A 101 -8.01 -12.75 -8.53
C ALA A 101 -6.99 -11.62 -8.40
N GLU A 102 -7.40 -10.37 -8.66
CA GLU A 102 -6.56 -9.18 -8.49
C GLU A 102 -6.19 -8.98 -7.01
N ALA A 103 -7.18 -8.96 -6.13
CA ALA A 103 -6.94 -8.80 -4.70
C ALA A 103 -6.00 -9.90 -4.14
N LYS A 104 -6.13 -11.14 -4.62
CA LYS A 104 -5.25 -12.23 -4.22
C LYS A 104 -3.83 -12.06 -4.75
N ASN A 105 -3.64 -11.65 -5.99
CA ASN A 105 -2.33 -11.33 -6.54
C ASN A 105 -1.65 -10.24 -5.74
N ASP A 106 -2.37 -9.15 -5.46
CA ASP A 106 -1.84 -8.01 -4.73
C ASP A 106 -1.44 -8.39 -3.30
N TRP A 107 -2.26 -9.21 -2.61
CA TRP A 107 -1.91 -9.74 -1.29
C TRP A 107 -0.70 -10.68 -1.33
N GLU A 108 -0.67 -11.66 -2.24
CA GLU A 108 0.41 -12.65 -2.32
C GLU A 108 1.77 -11.98 -2.60
N CYS A 109 1.79 -10.97 -3.47
CA CYS A 109 2.98 -10.18 -3.73
C CYS A 109 3.36 -9.31 -2.54
N SER A 110 2.38 -8.63 -1.93
CA SER A 110 2.60 -7.75 -0.77
C SER A 110 3.16 -8.51 0.44
N LYS A 111 2.64 -9.71 0.72
CA LYS A 111 3.10 -10.49 1.86
C LYS A 111 4.58 -10.90 1.74
N ALA A 112 5.11 -11.02 0.52
CA ALA A 112 6.53 -11.31 0.30
C ALA A 112 7.45 -10.14 0.72
N LEU A 113 6.93 -8.93 0.80
CA LEU A 113 7.64 -7.71 1.20
C LEU A 113 7.43 -7.35 2.68
N MET A 114 6.76 -8.20 3.46
CA MET A 114 6.51 -7.93 4.87
C MET A 114 7.70 -8.36 5.74
N HIS A 115 8.15 -7.47 6.61
CA HIS A 115 8.90 -7.81 7.83
C HIS A 115 7.94 -7.89 9.04
N ASP A 116 8.45 -8.15 10.24
CA ASP A 116 7.61 -8.37 11.44
C ASP A 116 6.86 -7.12 11.92
N GLY A 117 7.31 -5.93 11.51
CA GLY A 117 6.67 -4.64 11.84
C GLY A 117 5.71 -4.13 10.79
N THR A 118 5.66 -4.76 9.61
CA THR A 118 4.85 -4.29 8.48
C THR A 118 3.36 -4.35 8.77
N ALA A 119 2.64 -3.29 8.40
CA ALA A 119 1.19 -3.30 8.31
C ALA A 119 0.73 -3.24 6.86
N VAL A 120 -0.16 -4.13 6.47
CA VAL A 120 -0.85 -4.11 5.17
C VAL A 120 -2.28 -3.66 5.39
N PHE A 121 -2.69 -2.61 4.72
CA PHE A 121 -4.06 -2.10 4.71
C PHE A 121 -4.71 -2.44 3.38
N ILE A 122 -5.81 -3.18 3.42
CA ILE A 122 -6.57 -3.63 2.25
C ILE A 122 -7.90 -2.91 2.25
N HIS A 123 -8.04 -1.95 1.35
CA HIS A 123 -9.20 -1.07 1.27
C HIS A 123 -10.41 -1.76 0.63
N ASN A 124 -11.60 -1.19 0.81
CA ASN A 124 -12.85 -1.69 0.26
C ASN A 124 -13.18 -3.14 0.67
N TYR A 125 -13.00 -3.50 1.93
CA TYR A 125 -13.25 -4.85 2.44
C TYR A 125 -14.65 -5.40 2.14
N TYR A 126 -15.66 -4.54 1.95
CA TYR A 126 -17.03 -4.95 1.65
C TYR A 126 -17.24 -5.47 0.20
N PHE A 127 -16.33 -5.23 -0.74
CA PHE A 127 -16.40 -5.86 -2.07
C PHE A 127 -16.19 -7.36 -1.96
N SER A 128 -17.07 -8.16 -2.58
CA SER A 128 -17.10 -9.62 -2.43
C SER A 128 -15.77 -10.30 -2.76
N GLY A 129 -15.05 -9.82 -3.78
CA GLY A 129 -13.74 -10.35 -4.17
C GLY A 129 -12.66 -10.06 -3.12
N VAL A 130 -12.60 -8.82 -2.64
CA VAL A 130 -11.67 -8.38 -1.59
C VAL A 130 -11.97 -9.10 -0.28
N LYS A 131 -13.26 -9.10 0.13
CA LYS A 131 -13.71 -9.78 1.35
C LYS A 131 -13.33 -11.24 1.35
N ARG A 132 -13.62 -11.96 0.27
CA ARG A 132 -13.26 -13.38 0.13
C ARG A 132 -11.76 -13.59 0.30
N MET A 133 -10.93 -12.79 -0.34
CA MET A 133 -9.48 -12.89 -0.22
C MET A 133 -9.01 -12.64 1.22
N VAL A 134 -9.51 -11.59 1.88
CA VAL A 134 -9.15 -11.27 3.27
C VAL A 134 -9.61 -12.36 4.24
N ASP A 135 -10.79 -12.95 4.02
CA ASP A 135 -11.32 -14.02 4.87
C ASP A 135 -10.48 -15.32 4.76
N GLU A 136 -9.78 -15.52 3.63
CA GLU A 136 -8.84 -16.64 3.40
C GLU A 136 -7.45 -16.44 4.04
N ILE A 137 -7.10 -15.23 4.53
CA ILE A 137 -5.80 -14.98 5.17
C ILE A 137 -5.67 -15.84 6.44
N PRO A 138 -4.59 -16.65 6.59
CA PRO A 138 -4.43 -17.56 7.71
C PRO A 138 -4.33 -16.83 9.06
N ARG A 139 -5.34 -16.96 9.91
CA ARG A 139 -5.38 -16.29 11.24
C ARG A 139 -4.35 -16.84 12.22
N GLY A 140 -3.75 -18.00 11.95
CA GLY A 140 -2.62 -18.54 12.72
C GLY A 140 -1.31 -17.77 12.49
N GLU A 141 -1.12 -17.25 11.28
CA GLU A 141 0.10 -16.52 10.87
C GLU A 141 -0.08 -15.00 10.96
N TYR A 142 -1.30 -14.51 10.73
CA TYR A 142 -1.62 -13.09 10.65
C TYR A 142 -2.72 -12.68 11.62
N ARG A 143 -2.55 -11.50 12.22
CA ARG A 143 -3.65 -10.77 12.85
C ARG A 143 -4.35 -9.94 11.78
N VAL A 144 -5.66 -10.10 11.66
CA VAL A 144 -6.50 -9.31 10.76
C VAL A 144 -7.51 -8.55 11.60
N GLU A 145 -7.60 -7.25 11.39
CA GLU A 145 -8.51 -6.34 12.08
C GLU A 145 -9.28 -5.52 11.03
N ILE A 146 -10.60 -5.45 11.15
CA ILE A 146 -11.41 -4.63 10.25
C ILE A 146 -11.61 -3.26 10.90
N ILE A 147 -11.14 -2.23 10.20
CA ILE A 147 -11.29 -0.84 10.57
C ILE A 147 -12.55 -0.31 9.88
N HIS A 148 -13.42 0.33 10.65
CA HIS A 148 -14.67 0.95 10.20
C HIS A 148 -14.57 2.48 10.28
N PRO A 149 -14.04 3.17 9.27
CA PRO A 149 -13.94 4.62 9.27
C PRO A 149 -15.33 5.25 9.14
N HIS A 150 -15.53 6.44 9.69
CA HIS A 150 -16.84 7.09 9.68
C HIS A 150 -17.32 7.49 8.28
N ASN A 151 -16.41 7.94 7.41
CA ASN A 151 -16.73 8.48 6.07
C ASN A 151 -15.90 7.83 4.94
N ASP A 152 -15.43 6.61 5.13
CA ASP A 152 -14.60 5.89 4.18
C ASP A 152 -14.95 4.40 4.23
N PRO A 153 -14.76 3.63 3.16
CA PRO A 153 -15.01 2.19 3.17
C PRO A 153 -14.20 1.43 4.21
N ASP A 154 -14.79 0.32 4.68
CA ASP A 154 -14.12 -0.61 5.59
C ASP A 154 -12.78 -1.07 5.00
N THR A 155 -11.78 -1.13 5.87
CA THR A 155 -10.40 -1.49 5.52
C THR A 155 -9.91 -2.60 6.43
N ALA A 156 -9.37 -3.67 5.85
CA ALA A 156 -8.70 -4.72 6.63
C ALA A 156 -7.25 -4.33 6.89
N MET A 157 -6.82 -4.30 8.14
CA MET A 157 -5.42 -4.19 8.53
C MET A 157 -4.87 -5.57 8.85
N VAL A 158 -3.76 -5.94 8.22
CA VAL A 158 -3.10 -7.25 8.37
C VAL A 158 -1.67 -7.05 8.86
N LYS A 159 -1.30 -7.79 9.92
CA LYS A 159 0.06 -7.83 10.48
C LYS A 159 0.49 -9.27 10.74
N LYS A 160 1.77 -9.59 10.64
CA LYS A 160 2.30 -10.88 11.09
C LYS A 160 2.02 -11.07 12.59
N ARG A 161 1.71 -12.28 13.00
CA ARG A 161 1.73 -12.64 14.42
C ARG A 161 3.17 -12.87 14.85
N LYS A 162 3.50 -12.39 16.02
CA LYS A 162 4.77 -12.72 16.71
C LYS A 162 4.66 -14.08 17.37
#